data_c41195d35f4aa7db64d768551fc147df
#
_entry.id   c41195d35f4aa7db64d768551fc147df
#
_cell.length_a   1.000
_cell.length_b   1.000
_cell.length_c   1.000
_cell.angle_alpha   90.00
_cell.angle_beta   90.00
_cell.angle_gamma   90.00
#
_symmetry.space_group_name_H-M   'P 1'
#
loop_
_entity.id
_entity.type
_entity.pdbx_description
1 polymer ?
#
loop_
_entity_poly.entity_id
_entity_poly.type
_entity_poly.pdbx_seq_one_letter_code
_entity_poly.pdbx_strand_id
1 'polypeptide(L)'
;LSENQNSFLDEMLSSLKENKDSKKIAFIQPNGVEEIIIATSLVTSIKKTYPDYDIYFFTRNEYFDLINSHPDVKKVLNYFNKMDDPLFFEGKGANNKYFDIVFAPYLSINNNYFRNAEDIIQYNIYESN
;
A
#
# COMPACT_ATOMS: atom_id res chain seq x y z
N LEU A 1 -6.64 14.77 -12.30
CA LEU A 1 -5.60 14.79 -11.29
C LEU A 1 -4.72 16.01 -11.45
N SER A 2 -4.23 16.52 -10.35
CA SER A 2 -3.23 17.57 -10.37
C SER A 2 -1.91 17.02 -10.93
N GLU A 3 -0.99 17.91 -11.31
CA GLU A 3 0.32 17.50 -11.78
C GLU A 3 1.05 16.65 -10.75
N ASN A 4 0.93 16.99 -9.46
CA ASN A 4 1.56 16.22 -8.40
C ASN A 4 1.00 14.80 -8.33
N GLN A 5 -0.32 14.65 -8.50
CA GLN A 5 -0.94 13.33 -8.46
C GLN A 5 -0.48 12.45 -9.62
N ASN A 6 -0.34 13.04 -10.81
CA ASN A 6 0.16 12.32 -11.97
C ASN A 6 1.63 11.92 -11.78
N SER A 7 2.42 12.82 -11.19
CA SER A 7 3.82 12.55 -10.89
C SER A 7 3.97 11.42 -9.89
N PHE A 8 3.11 11.37 -8.88
CA PHE A 8 3.14 10.29 -7.88
C PHE A 8 2.79 8.95 -8.49
N LEU A 9 1.81 8.93 -9.39
CA LEU A 9 1.47 7.72 -10.13
C LEU A 9 2.65 7.23 -10.98
N ASP A 10 3.28 8.14 -11.70
CA ASP A 10 4.44 7.80 -12.54
C ASP A 10 5.59 7.24 -11.71
N GLU A 11 5.83 7.82 -10.54
CA GLU A 11 6.86 7.35 -9.63
C GLU A 11 6.55 5.93 -9.14
N MET A 12 5.30 5.67 -8.80
CA MET A 12 4.87 4.34 -8.42
C MET A 12 5.13 3.33 -9.53
N LEU A 13 4.70 3.65 -10.74
CA LEU A 13 4.86 2.76 -11.88
C LEU A 13 6.32 2.46 -12.18
N SER A 14 7.18 3.48 -12.08
CA SER A 14 8.62 3.31 -12.28
C SER A 14 9.20 2.38 -11.20
N SER A 15 8.78 2.56 -9.96
CA SER A 15 9.27 1.75 -8.86
C SER A 15 8.87 0.29 -9.00
N LEU A 16 7.66 0.03 -9.47
CA LEU A 16 7.19 -1.33 -9.67
C LEU A 16 7.94 -2.04 -10.78
N LYS A 17 8.37 -1.31 -11.80
CA LYS A 17 9.12 -1.87 -12.92
C LYS A 17 10.52 -2.37 -12.51
N GLU A 18 11.09 -1.77 -11.48
CA GLU A 18 12.42 -2.17 -11.02
C GLU A 18 12.45 -3.61 -10.53
N ASN A 19 11.32 -4.11 -10.02
CA ASN A 19 11.24 -5.46 -9.49
C ASN A 19 9.96 -6.14 -9.99
N LYS A 20 9.80 -6.16 -11.29
CA LYS A 20 8.53 -6.61 -11.89
C LYS A 20 8.16 -8.06 -11.60
N ASP A 21 9.15 -8.88 -11.28
CA ASP A 21 8.91 -10.31 -11.02
C ASP A 21 8.63 -10.61 -9.56
N SER A 22 8.78 -9.65 -8.67
CA SER A 22 8.50 -9.86 -7.25
C SER A 22 7.01 -9.76 -6.96
N LYS A 23 6.58 -10.44 -5.92
CA LYS A 23 5.23 -10.27 -5.38
C LYS A 23 5.21 -9.00 -4.54
N LYS A 24 4.13 -8.25 -4.62
CA LYS A 24 4.10 -6.91 -4.05
C LYS A 24 2.88 -6.68 -3.17
N ILE A 25 3.13 -6.04 -2.04
CA ILE A 25 2.10 -5.58 -1.13
C ILE A 25 2.14 -4.07 -1.09
N ALA A 26 0.97 -3.43 -1.19
CA ALA A 26 0.83 -2.00 -0.95
C ALA A 26 0.24 -1.81 0.45
N PHE A 27 0.88 -1.00 1.25
CA PHE A 27 0.34 -0.56 2.53
C PHE A 27 0.12 0.94 2.42
N ILE A 28 -1.13 1.38 2.54
CA ILE A 28 -1.49 2.77 2.30
C ILE A 28 -2.02 3.38 3.59
N GLN A 29 -1.31 4.40 4.10
CA GLN A 29 -1.73 5.12 5.29
C GLN A 29 -1.36 6.60 5.14
N PRO A 30 -2.29 7.43 4.66
CA PRO A 30 -2.04 8.85 4.47
C PRO A 30 -2.28 9.71 5.71
N ASN A 31 -2.83 9.14 6.78
CA ASN A 31 -3.31 9.91 7.92
C ASN A 31 -2.40 9.82 9.13
N GLY A 32 -1.93 10.97 9.62
CA GLY A 32 -1.48 11.15 10.97
C GLY A 32 -0.23 10.41 11.45
N VAL A 33 0.45 11.03 12.40
CA VAL A 33 1.66 10.47 13.00
C VAL A 33 1.36 9.18 13.77
N GLU A 34 0.28 9.18 14.54
CA GLU A 34 -0.06 8.01 15.35
C GLU A 34 -0.37 6.79 14.50
N GLU A 35 -1.09 6.99 13.41
CA GLU A 35 -1.44 5.94 12.48
C GLU A 35 -0.19 5.34 11.81
N ILE A 36 0.77 6.18 11.50
CA ILE A 36 2.03 5.69 10.91
C ILE A 36 2.81 4.86 11.93
N ILE A 37 2.84 5.30 13.18
CA ILE A 37 3.54 4.56 14.23
C ILE A 37 2.91 3.16 14.41
N ILE A 38 1.59 3.08 14.41
CA ILE A 38 0.88 1.80 14.47
C ILE A 38 1.25 0.96 13.24
N ALA A 39 1.29 1.58 12.08
CA ALA A 39 1.59 0.91 10.83
C ALA A 39 2.98 0.27 10.84
N THR A 40 3.96 0.86 11.52
CA THR A 40 5.31 0.26 11.57
C THR A 40 5.28 -1.14 12.18
N SER A 41 4.51 -1.34 13.22
CA SER A 41 4.36 -2.66 13.85
C SER A 41 3.61 -3.64 12.93
N LEU A 42 2.60 -3.13 12.25
CA LEU A 42 1.81 -3.96 11.34
C LEU A 42 2.63 -4.42 10.14
N VAL A 43 3.47 -3.55 9.61
CA VAL A 43 4.37 -3.90 8.51
C VAL A 43 5.28 -5.05 8.92
N THR A 44 5.82 -5.00 10.13
CA THR A 44 6.66 -6.08 10.65
C THR A 44 5.90 -7.42 10.67
N SER A 45 4.66 -7.39 11.14
CA SER A 45 3.82 -8.59 11.19
C SER A 45 3.47 -9.12 9.79
N ILE A 46 3.19 -8.21 8.88
CA ILE A 46 2.89 -8.57 7.49
C ILE A 46 4.10 -9.24 6.86
N LYS A 47 5.29 -8.70 7.07
CA LYS A 47 6.51 -9.28 6.51
C LYS A 47 6.76 -10.69 7.02
N LYS A 48 6.45 -10.94 8.28
CA LYS A 48 6.57 -12.29 8.85
C LYS A 48 5.62 -13.28 8.19
N THR A 49 4.43 -12.82 7.86
CA THR A 49 3.42 -13.66 7.22
C THR A 49 3.74 -13.88 5.74
N TYR A 50 4.28 -12.87 5.09
CA TYR A 50 4.57 -12.86 3.65
C TYR A 50 6.02 -12.50 3.40
N PRO A 51 6.97 -13.35 3.79
CA PRO A 51 8.40 -13.00 3.72
C PRO A 51 8.92 -12.79 2.29
N ASP A 52 8.25 -13.38 1.31
CA ASP A 52 8.67 -13.29 -0.08
C ASP A 52 8.07 -12.09 -0.83
N TYR A 53 7.25 -11.30 -0.15
CA TYR A 53 6.62 -10.14 -0.78
C TYR A 53 7.41 -8.88 -0.45
N ASP A 54 7.50 -7.99 -1.43
CA ASP A 54 8.04 -6.66 -1.22
C ASP A 54 6.93 -5.74 -0.76
N ILE A 55 7.15 -5.00 0.31
CA ILE A 55 6.16 -4.07 0.85
C ILE A 55 6.49 -2.66 0.41
N TYR A 56 5.54 -2.03 -0.28
CA TYR A 56 5.61 -0.64 -0.69
C TYR A 56 4.67 0.15 0.20
N PHE A 57 5.21 1.15 0.87
CA PHE A 57 4.45 1.95 1.84
C PHE A 57 4.11 3.30 1.22
N PHE A 58 2.81 3.63 1.20
CA PHE A 58 2.33 4.88 0.63
C PHE A 58 1.82 5.79 1.72
N THR A 59 2.37 6.99 1.79
CA THR A 59 1.96 7.98 2.77
C THR A 59 2.21 9.39 2.23
N ARG A 60 1.84 10.39 3.01
CA ARG A 60 2.11 11.77 2.63
C ARG A 60 3.57 12.08 2.87
N ASN A 61 4.11 12.97 2.06
CA ASN A 61 5.53 13.33 2.11
C ASN A 61 5.98 13.74 3.51
N GLU A 62 5.13 14.41 4.25
CA GLU A 62 5.45 14.91 5.59
C GLU A 62 5.68 13.79 6.60
N TYR A 63 5.29 12.56 6.29
CA TYR A 63 5.46 11.42 7.20
C TYR A 63 6.56 10.45 6.75
N PHE A 64 7.25 10.73 5.67
CA PHE A 64 8.26 9.83 5.15
C PHE A 64 9.30 9.44 6.18
N ASP A 65 9.76 10.40 6.97
CA ASP A 65 10.82 10.14 7.94
C ASP A 65 10.42 9.16 9.03
N LEU A 66 9.13 8.99 9.27
CA LEU A 66 8.64 8.06 10.28
C LEU A 66 8.74 6.59 9.86
N ILE A 67 8.80 6.33 8.57
CA ILE A 67 8.72 4.97 8.04
C ILE A 67 9.88 4.65 7.09
N ASN A 68 10.58 5.64 6.62
CA ASN A 68 11.57 5.52 5.56
C ASN A 68 12.72 4.54 5.88
N SER A 69 13.08 4.42 7.14
CA SER A 69 14.18 3.54 7.54
C SER A 69 13.72 2.17 8.03
N HIS A 70 12.44 1.86 7.90
CA HIS A 70 11.92 0.57 8.35
C HIS A 70 12.50 -0.56 7.49
N PRO A 71 13.13 -1.57 8.12
CA PRO A 71 13.85 -2.59 7.37
C PRO A 71 12.97 -3.47 6.48
N ASP A 72 11.68 -3.57 6.80
CA ASP A 72 10.75 -4.42 6.05
C ASP A 72 10.03 -3.68 4.94
N VAL A 73 10.28 -2.38 4.77
CA VAL A 73 9.69 -1.58 3.71
C VAL A 73 10.67 -1.49 2.56
N LYS A 74 10.25 -1.95 1.39
CA LYS A 74 11.05 -1.89 0.19
C LYS A 74 11.24 -0.45 -0.27
N LYS A 75 10.16 0.31 -0.26
CA LYS A 75 10.19 1.70 -0.69
C LYS A 75 9.00 2.46 -0.13
N VAL A 76 9.24 3.72 0.22
CA VAL A 76 8.19 4.64 0.65
C VAL A 76 7.86 5.55 -0.53
N LEU A 77 6.58 5.65 -0.86
CA LEU A 77 6.11 6.43 -1.99
C LEU A 77 4.99 7.36 -1.57
N ASN A 78 4.75 8.38 -2.37
CA ASN A 78 3.69 9.32 -2.07
C ASN A 78 2.32 8.73 -2.31
N TYR A 79 1.44 8.93 -1.35
CA TYR A 79 0.01 8.66 -1.50
C TYR A 79 -0.58 9.63 -2.53
N PHE A 80 -1.55 9.14 -3.31
CA PHE A 80 -2.31 9.99 -4.22
C PHE A 80 -3.78 9.56 -4.24
N ASN A 81 -4.67 10.52 -4.54
CA ASN A 81 -6.11 10.35 -4.35
C ASN A 81 -6.72 9.18 -5.10
N LYS A 82 -6.17 8.82 -6.22
CA LYS A 82 -6.68 7.71 -7.01
C LYS A 82 -6.62 6.38 -6.24
N MET A 83 -5.75 6.31 -5.24
CA MET A 83 -5.63 5.12 -4.39
C MET A 83 -6.87 4.88 -3.53
N ASP A 84 -7.73 5.88 -3.40
CA ASP A 84 -8.99 5.72 -2.67
C ASP A 84 -10.04 4.98 -3.50
N ASP A 85 -9.80 4.85 -4.79
CA ASP A 85 -10.72 4.17 -5.69
C ASP A 85 -10.30 2.70 -5.83
N PRO A 86 -11.15 1.78 -5.41
CA PRO A 86 -10.84 0.35 -5.49
C PRO A 86 -10.58 -0.12 -6.92
N LEU A 87 -11.22 0.51 -7.89
CA LEU A 87 -11.04 0.13 -9.29
C LEU A 87 -9.61 0.37 -9.77
N PHE A 88 -8.93 1.33 -9.15
CA PHE A 88 -7.54 1.60 -9.47
C PHE A 88 -6.67 0.36 -9.27
N PHE A 89 -6.87 -0.34 -8.16
CA PHE A 89 -6.06 -1.50 -7.82
C PHE A 89 -6.46 -2.77 -8.56
N GLU A 90 -7.70 -2.84 -9.00
CA GLU A 90 -8.17 -3.99 -9.75
C GLU A 90 -7.50 -4.11 -11.11
N GLY A 91 -6.99 -2.99 -11.62
CA GLY A 91 -6.40 -2.93 -12.93
C GLY A 91 -7.47 -3.04 -14.00
N LYS A 92 -7.33 -2.29 -15.07
CA LYS A 92 -8.23 -2.35 -16.20
C LYS A 92 -7.56 -3.06 -17.34
N GLY A 93 -8.37 -3.83 -18.04
CA GLY A 93 -7.87 -4.58 -19.15
C GLY A 93 -7.05 -5.74 -18.68
N ALA A 94 -6.32 -6.33 -19.56
CA ALA A 94 -5.64 -7.58 -19.32
C ALA A 94 -4.59 -7.43 -18.24
N ASN A 95 -4.91 -7.82 -17.04
CA ASN A 95 -3.91 -8.14 -16.03
C ASN A 95 -3.11 -6.99 -15.45
N ASN A 96 -3.68 -5.83 -15.35
CA ASN A 96 -2.93 -4.69 -14.84
C ASN A 96 -3.11 -4.45 -13.36
N LYS A 97 -3.15 -5.51 -12.59
CA LYS A 97 -3.13 -5.34 -11.16
C LYS A 97 -1.73 -4.93 -10.73
N TYR A 98 -1.66 -3.86 -9.98
CA TYR A 98 -0.37 -3.30 -9.56
C TYR A 98 0.23 -4.03 -8.37
N PHE A 99 -0.62 -4.51 -7.48
CA PHE A 99 -0.18 -5.20 -6.26
C PHE A 99 -0.94 -6.49 -6.08
N ASP A 100 -0.29 -7.46 -5.45
CA ASP A 100 -0.93 -8.73 -5.15
C ASP A 100 -1.86 -8.61 -3.95
N ILE A 101 -1.48 -7.80 -2.96
CA ILE A 101 -2.27 -7.57 -1.76
C ILE A 101 -2.23 -6.07 -1.45
N VAL A 102 -3.35 -5.54 -1.00
CA VAL A 102 -3.45 -4.13 -0.63
C VAL A 102 -4.03 -4.01 0.78
N PHE A 103 -3.31 -3.28 1.63
CA PHE A 103 -3.79 -2.89 2.95
C PHE A 103 -4.09 -1.40 2.92
N ALA A 104 -5.35 -1.05 3.15
CA ALA A 104 -5.77 0.34 3.15
C ALA A 104 -6.63 0.62 4.39
N PRO A 105 -6.00 0.62 5.58
CA PRO A 105 -6.75 0.69 6.84
C PRO A 105 -7.47 2.02 7.07
N TYR A 106 -7.08 3.06 6.35
CA TYR A 106 -7.73 4.36 6.48
C TYR A 106 -9.12 4.39 5.82
N LEU A 107 -9.44 3.41 4.99
CA LEU A 107 -10.76 3.32 4.38
C LEU A 107 -11.73 2.67 5.37
N SER A 108 -12.99 3.07 5.34
CA SER A 108 -13.97 2.46 6.23
C SER A 108 -14.23 1.02 5.77
N ILE A 109 -14.63 0.18 6.72
CA ILE A 109 -14.92 -1.21 6.42
C ILE A 109 -16.01 -1.35 5.35
N ASN A 110 -16.96 -0.43 5.32
CA ASN A 110 -18.05 -0.47 4.35
C ASN A 110 -17.60 -0.12 2.94
N ASN A 111 -16.44 0.49 2.82
CA ASN A 111 -15.87 0.91 1.54
C ASN A 111 -14.68 0.06 1.14
N ASN A 112 -14.47 -1.05 1.82
CA ASN A 112 -13.36 -1.91 1.50
C ASN A 112 -13.63 -2.69 0.23
N TYR A 113 -12.62 -2.71 -0.62
CA TYR A 113 -12.68 -3.39 -1.90
C TYR A 113 -11.46 -4.26 -2.00
N PHE A 114 -11.68 -5.54 -2.00
CA PHE A 114 -10.62 -6.52 -2.00
C PHE A 114 -10.67 -7.30 -3.30
N ARG A 115 -9.53 -7.52 -3.90
CA ARG A 115 -9.46 -8.20 -5.17
C ARG A 115 -9.58 -9.70 -5.04
N ASN A 116 -9.34 -10.22 -3.84
CA ASN A 116 -9.41 -11.65 -3.57
C ASN A 116 -9.64 -11.91 -2.09
N ALA A 117 -9.81 -13.18 -1.74
CA ALA A 117 -10.10 -13.58 -0.36
C ALA A 117 -8.95 -13.26 0.59
N GLU A 118 -7.72 -13.27 0.11
CA GLU A 118 -6.57 -12.95 0.95
C GLU A 118 -6.62 -11.51 1.43
N ASP A 119 -7.03 -10.61 0.55
CA ASP A 119 -7.14 -9.20 0.91
C ASP A 119 -8.15 -9.02 2.04
N ILE A 120 -9.25 -9.75 1.99
CA ILE A 120 -10.29 -9.69 3.01
C ILE A 120 -9.75 -10.19 4.35
N ILE A 121 -9.03 -11.27 4.33
CA ILE A 121 -8.42 -11.85 5.53
C ILE A 121 -7.43 -10.86 6.14
N GLN A 122 -6.60 -10.24 5.30
CA GLN A 122 -5.63 -9.25 5.76
C GLN A 122 -6.33 -8.07 6.45
N TYR A 123 -7.39 -7.59 5.85
CA TYR A 123 -8.14 -6.50 6.44
C TYR A 123 -8.69 -6.87 7.82
N ASN A 124 -9.22 -8.07 7.95
CA ASN A 124 -9.75 -8.54 9.22
C ASN A 124 -8.67 -8.61 10.31
N ILE A 125 -7.46 -9.00 9.95
CA ILE A 125 -6.34 -9.01 10.87
C ILE A 125 -6.06 -7.59 11.37
N TYR A 126 -6.07 -6.63 10.46
CA TYR A 126 -5.86 -5.23 10.82
C TYR A 126 -6.98 -4.74 11.75
N GLU A 127 -8.23 -5.04 11.42
CA GLU A 127 -9.37 -4.63 12.19
C GLU A 127 -9.36 -5.17 13.61
N SER A 128 -8.88 -6.40 13.79
CA SER A 128 -8.89 -7.03 15.10
C SER A 128 -7.82 -6.47 16.04
N ASN A 129 -6.93 -5.67 15.53
CA ASN A 129 -5.91 -5.00 16.33
C ASN A 129 -6.36 -3.60 16.73
#